data_836f02f9cb58bd2ff8969e58c5e24acd
#
_entry.id   836f02f9cb58bd2ff8969e58c5e24acd
#
_cell.length_a   1.000
_cell.length_b   1.000
_cell.length_c   1.000
_cell.angle_alpha   90.00
_cell.angle_beta   90.00
_cell.angle_gamma   90.00
#
_symmetry.space_group_name_H-M   'P 1'
#
loop_
_entity.id
_entity.type
_entity.pdbx_description
1 polymer ?
#
loop_
_entity_poly.entity_id
_entity_poly.type
_entity_poly.pdbx_seq_one_letter_code
_entity_poly.pdbx_strand_id
1 'polypeptide(L)'
;MNEKKHILVVDDDKRIRKLIQKYLRKNNYLVSTASNASEALSYTALIDFDLFILDVMMPGEDGLSLTKKLLNKYLTPIILLTARKETSDRIIGLETGADDYISKPFEPRELILRIESILKRIKKFGEKKSNKDISIGILKFDSKRQELWNGDYLIPLTRAERLLINKLINSVNEPVPRRQLAKEIFNDFNKKVKVDLINSDTYKDIERERVVDVNINRLRKKIEKNPKSPRYLKTVRSVGYMLVPD
;
A
#
# COMPACT_ATOMS: atom_id res chain seq x y z
N MET A 1 8.24 -6.08 -27.23
CA MET A 1 8.77 -6.97 -26.18
C MET A 1 8.25 -6.48 -24.84
N ASN A 2 7.54 -7.29 -24.06
CA ASN A 2 7.15 -6.85 -22.70
C ASN A 2 8.41 -6.81 -21.84
N GLU A 3 8.74 -5.63 -21.35
CA GLU A 3 9.86 -5.41 -20.44
C GLU A 3 9.65 -6.22 -19.15
N LYS A 4 10.69 -6.97 -18.74
CA LYS A 4 10.60 -7.81 -17.53
C LYS A 4 10.52 -6.91 -16.31
N LYS A 5 9.57 -7.17 -15.44
CA LYS A 5 9.41 -6.44 -14.17
C LYS A 5 10.54 -6.74 -13.20
N HIS A 6 11.12 -5.70 -12.59
CA HIS A 6 12.26 -5.79 -11.69
C HIS A 6 11.79 -5.74 -10.22
N ILE A 7 12.18 -6.75 -9.44
CA ILE A 7 11.79 -6.90 -8.04
C ILE A 7 13.03 -6.86 -7.16
N LEU A 8 12.98 -6.05 -6.10
CA LEU A 8 13.99 -6.08 -5.03
C LEU A 8 13.50 -6.95 -3.88
N VAL A 9 14.30 -7.93 -3.48
CA VAL A 9 14.05 -8.81 -2.33
C VAL A 9 15.03 -8.47 -1.22
N VAL A 10 14.52 -8.11 -0.06
CA VAL A 10 15.32 -7.75 1.13
C VAL A 10 14.97 -8.69 2.28
N ASP A 11 15.94 -9.46 2.72
CA ASP A 11 15.79 -10.46 3.79
C ASP A 11 17.20 -10.77 4.32
N ASP A 12 17.43 -10.92 5.60
CA ASP A 12 18.75 -11.21 6.17
C ASP A 12 19.17 -12.67 5.97
N ASP A 13 18.20 -13.61 5.84
CA ASP A 13 18.50 -15.01 5.54
C ASP A 13 18.86 -15.23 4.07
N LYS A 14 20.14 -15.51 3.83
CA LYS A 14 20.68 -15.82 2.49
C LYS A 14 19.97 -16.97 1.78
N ARG A 15 19.46 -17.95 2.51
CA ARG A 15 18.76 -19.12 1.95
C ARG A 15 17.40 -18.70 1.42
N ILE A 16 16.66 -17.89 2.18
CA ILE A 16 15.36 -17.36 1.80
C ILE A 16 15.53 -16.45 0.58
N ARG A 17 16.49 -15.52 0.60
CA ARG A 17 16.78 -14.66 -0.56
C ARG A 17 17.04 -15.46 -1.83
N LYS A 18 17.93 -16.49 -1.76
CA LYS A 18 18.24 -17.36 -2.91
C LYS A 18 17.03 -18.13 -3.41
N LEU A 19 16.20 -18.66 -2.50
CA LEU A 19 14.99 -19.38 -2.85
C LEU A 19 14.01 -18.49 -3.61
N ILE A 20 13.70 -17.32 -3.04
CA ILE A 20 12.80 -16.34 -3.66
C ILE A 20 13.35 -15.90 -5.02
N GLN A 21 14.64 -15.53 -5.09
CA GLN A 21 15.30 -15.10 -6.32
C GLN A 21 15.18 -16.17 -7.42
N LYS A 22 15.51 -17.43 -7.11
CA LYS A 22 15.43 -18.54 -8.06
C LYS A 22 14.00 -18.72 -8.58
N TYR A 23 13.02 -18.66 -7.68
CA TYR A 23 11.63 -18.86 -8.02
C TYR A 23 11.06 -17.70 -8.86
N LEU A 24 11.37 -16.46 -8.52
CA LEU A 24 10.96 -15.28 -9.28
C LEU A 24 11.59 -15.23 -10.67
N ARG A 25 12.89 -15.55 -10.79
CA ARG A 25 13.56 -15.64 -12.09
C ARG A 25 12.95 -16.71 -13.00
N LYS A 26 12.55 -17.86 -12.44
CA LYS A 26 11.83 -18.92 -13.18
C LYS A 26 10.48 -18.41 -13.72
N ASN A 27 9.87 -17.44 -13.04
CA ASN A 27 8.60 -16.81 -13.43
C ASN A 27 8.81 -15.48 -14.20
N ASN A 28 9.97 -15.34 -14.86
CA ASN A 28 10.27 -14.27 -15.81
C ASN A 28 10.40 -12.85 -15.19
N TYR A 29 10.77 -12.74 -13.91
CA TYR A 29 11.11 -11.46 -13.25
C TYR A 29 12.61 -11.21 -13.27
N LEU A 30 13.02 -9.92 -13.36
CA LEU A 30 14.36 -9.49 -12.96
C LEU A 30 14.38 -9.38 -11.44
N VAL A 31 15.47 -9.80 -10.79
CA VAL A 31 15.53 -9.84 -9.33
C VAL A 31 16.89 -9.39 -8.82
N SER A 32 16.88 -8.32 -8.05
CA SER A 32 17.98 -7.92 -7.17
C SER A 32 17.69 -8.36 -5.74
N THR A 33 18.74 -8.59 -4.96
CA THR A 33 18.60 -9.01 -3.56
C THR A 33 19.48 -8.17 -2.66
N ALA A 34 18.98 -7.78 -1.50
CA ALA A 34 19.73 -7.08 -0.45
C ALA A 34 19.62 -7.84 0.87
N SER A 35 20.65 -7.78 1.69
CA SER A 35 20.74 -8.47 2.98
C SER A 35 20.27 -7.64 4.17
N ASN A 36 20.07 -6.34 3.95
CA ASN A 36 19.68 -5.38 4.98
C ASN A 36 19.12 -4.09 4.35
N ALA A 37 18.57 -3.22 5.18
CA ALA A 37 17.97 -1.97 4.76
C ALA A 37 18.95 -1.00 4.08
N SER A 38 20.19 -0.91 4.55
CA SER A 38 21.20 -0.02 3.97
C SER A 38 21.55 -0.41 2.54
N GLU A 39 21.77 -1.69 2.28
CA GLU A 39 22.03 -2.24 0.95
C GLU A 39 20.83 -1.99 0.02
N ALA A 40 19.59 -2.22 0.53
CA ALA A 40 18.37 -1.95 -0.22
C ALA A 40 18.25 -0.48 -0.64
N LEU A 41 18.50 0.45 0.28
CA LEU A 41 18.46 1.89 -0.01
C LEU A 41 19.52 2.30 -1.03
N SER A 42 20.71 1.70 -1.00
CA SER A 42 21.75 1.95 -1.99
C SER A 42 21.32 1.51 -3.39
N TYR A 43 20.66 0.36 -3.51
CA TYR A 43 20.12 -0.09 -4.81
C TYR A 43 18.97 0.81 -5.30
N THR A 44 18.07 1.24 -4.44
CA THR A 44 16.95 2.11 -4.85
C THR A 44 17.39 3.52 -5.26
N ALA A 45 18.60 3.93 -4.92
CA ALA A 45 19.18 5.18 -5.41
C ALA A 45 19.71 5.09 -6.86
N LEU A 46 19.95 3.88 -7.35
CA LEU A 46 20.59 3.63 -8.66
C LEU A 46 19.67 2.93 -9.66
N ILE A 47 18.66 2.21 -9.18
CA ILE A 47 17.82 1.32 -9.98
C ILE A 47 16.35 1.51 -9.61
N ASP A 48 15.50 1.63 -10.62
CA ASP A 48 14.06 1.61 -10.46
C ASP A 48 13.55 0.18 -10.34
N PHE A 49 12.66 -0.04 -9.38
CA PHE A 49 12.03 -1.33 -9.12
C PHE A 49 10.51 -1.23 -9.29
N ASP A 50 9.92 -2.31 -9.81
CA ASP A 50 8.47 -2.43 -9.97
C ASP A 50 7.76 -2.93 -8.70
N LEU A 51 8.50 -3.58 -7.78
CA LEU A 51 7.97 -4.10 -6.53
C LEU A 51 9.09 -4.39 -5.52
N PHE A 52 8.84 -4.13 -4.25
CA PHE A 52 9.70 -4.50 -3.13
C PHE A 52 9.11 -5.67 -2.36
N ILE A 53 9.95 -6.63 -1.97
CA ILE A 53 9.63 -7.71 -1.03
C ILE A 53 10.58 -7.56 0.14
N LEU A 54 10.06 -7.26 1.32
CA LEU A 54 10.86 -6.92 2.50
C LEU A 54 10.54 -7.86 3.65
N ASP A 55 11.56 -8.45 4.24
CA ASP A 55 11.39 -9.11 5.54
C ASP A 55 11.15 -8.07 6.63
N VAL A 56 10.18 -8.35 7.50
CA VAL A 56 9.90 -7.50 8.67
C VAL A 56 11.01 -7.63 9.72
N MET A 57 11.50 -8.85 9.93
CA MET A 57 12.43 -9.19 11.02
C MET A 57 13.86 -9.19 10.51
N MET A 58 14.46 -8.01 10.37
CA MET A 58 15.88 -7.89 10.01
C MET A 58 16.69 -7.28 11.15
N PRO A 59 17.95 -7.70 11.36
CA PRO A 59 18.82 -7.09 12.34
C PRO A 59 19.16 -5.63 11.96
N GLY A 60 19.23 -4.77 12.96
CA GLY A 60 19.46 -3.33 12.78
C GLY A 60 18.17 -2.60 12.39
N GLU A 61 18.08 -2.11 11.19
CA GLU A 61 16.86 -1.47 10.70
C GLU A 61 15.86 -2.52 10.20
N ASP A 62 14.69 -2.60 10.84
CA ASP A 62 13.62 -3.53 10.50
C ASP A 62 12.89 -3.17 9.18
N GLY A 63 12.16 -4.15 8.64
CA GLY A 63 11.42 -3.97 7.38
C GLY A 63 10.29 -2.96 7.45
N LEU A 64 9.71 -2.70 8.63
CA LEU A 64 8.65 -1.70 8.80
C LEU A 64 9.23 -0.28 8.70
N SER A 65 10.39 -0.05 9.30
CA SER A 65 11.13 1.21 9.22
C SER A 65 11.59 1.48 7.79
N LEU A 66 12.14 0.47 7.12
CA LEU A 66 12.52 0.54 5.71
C LEU A 66 11.30 0.84 4.82
N THR A 67 10.17 0.19 5.07
CA THR A 67 8.90 0.46 4.34
C THR A 67 8.50 1.92 4.43
N LYS A 68 8.54 2.52 5.62
CA LYS A 68 8.22 3.96 5.80
C LYS A 68 9.13 4.86 4.99
N LYS A 69 10.44 4.56 4.95
CA LYS A 69 11.43 5.32 4.17
C LYS A 69 11.15 5.21 2.66
N LEU A 70 10.89 4.00 2.18
CA LEU A 70 10.62 3.75 0.76
C LEU A 70 9.31 4.41 0.32
N LEU A 71 8.22 4.30 1.09
CA LEU A 71 6.94 4.91 0.77
C LEU A 71 6.94 6.44 0.76
N ASN A 72 7.87 7.06 1.49
CA ASN A 72 8.05 8.51 1.44
C ASN A 72 8.72 8.99 0.14
N LYS A 73 9.40 8.10 -0.58
CA LYS A 73 10.21 8.44 -1.75
C LYS A 73 9.72 7.80 -3.05
N TYR A 74 9.13 6.61 -2.97
CA TYR A 74 8.76 5.80 -4.14
C TYR A 74 7.28 5.41 -4.11
N LEU A 75 6.68 5.31 -5.30
CA LEU A 75 5.33 4.77 -5.51
C LEU A 75 5.32 3.25 -5.66
N THR A 76 6.49 2.64 -5.63
CA THR A 76 6.69 1.22 -5.84
C THR A 76 5.99 0.42 -4.76
N PRO A 77 5.15 -0.57 -5.12
CA PRO A 77 4.42 -1.39 -4.17
C PRO A 77 5.34 -2.26 -3.32
N ILE A 78 4.91 -2.54 -2.09
CA ILE A 78 5.66 -3.29 -1.09
C ILE A 78 4.86 -4.49 -0.60
N ILE A 79 5.47 -5.68 -0.64
CA ILE A 79 5.03 -6.89 0.06
C ILE A 79 5.93 -7.10 1.27
N LEU A 80 5.34 -7.22 2.45
CA LEU A 80 6.06 -7.59 3.67
C LEU A 80 6.05 -9.11 3.88
N LEU A 81 7.20 -9.68 4.22
CA LEU A 81 7.33 -11.05 4.72
C LEU A 81 7.47 -11.00 6.24
N THR A 82 6.73 -11.83 6.98
CA THR A 82 6.78 -11.84 8.44
C THR A 82 6.73 -13.25 9.01
N ALA A 83 7.49 -13.52 10.06
CA ALA A 83 7.40 -14.77 10.81
C ALA A 83 6.20 -14.82 11.77
N ARG A 84 5.55 -13.68 12.01
CA ARG A 84 4.45 -13.54 12.96
C ARG A 84 3.11 -13.87 12.31
N LYS A 85 2.30 -14.68 12.99
CA LYS A 85 0.98 -15.14 12.52
C LYS A 85 -0.20 -14.34 13.09
N GLU A 86 0.06 -13.43 14.02
CA GLU A 86 -1.00 -12.74 14.74
C GLU A 86 -1.68 -11.66 13.88
N THR A 87 -2.97 -11.47 14.12
CA THR A 87 -3.78 -10.48 13.42
C THR A 87 -3.28 -9.05 13.65
N SER A 88 -2.69 -8.78 14.82
CA SER A 88 -2.05 -7.52 15.20
C SER A 88 -0.92 -7.12 14.25
N ASP A 89 -0.10 -8.08 13.82
CA ASP A 89 1.05 -7.80 12.93
C ASP A 89 0.61 -7.47 11.51
N ARG A 90 -0.52 -8.04 11.06
CA ARG A 90 -1.15 -7.68 9.79
C ARG A 90 -1.61 -6.23 9.79
N ILE A 91 -2.15 -5.80 10.91
CA ILE A 91 -2.62 -4.43 11.09
C ILE A 91 -1.45 -3.47 11.10
N ILE A 92 -0.37 -3.78 11.80
CA ILE A 92 0.86 -2.99 11.81
C ILE A 92 1.45 -2.87 10.41
N GLY A 93 1.47 -3.96 9.62
CA GLY A 93 1.91 -3.94 8.22
C GLY A 93 1.05 -3.03 7.35
N LEU A 94 -0.28 -3.08 7.52
CA LEU A 94 -1.23 -2.22 6.79
C LEU A 94 -1.16 -0.76 7.27
N GLU A 95 -1.01 -0.54 8.57
CA GLU A 95 -0.76 0.79 9.14
C GLU A 95 0.54 1.39 8.62
N THR A 96 1.55 0.56 8.33
CA THR A 96 2.82 1.02 7.71
C THR A 96 2.63 1.48 6.27
N GLY A 97 1.58 1.01 5.58
CA GLY A 97 1.22 1.39 4.21
C GLY A 97 1.72 0.40 3.15
N ALA A 98 2.19 -0.77 3.54
CA ALA A 98 2.51 -1.84 2.60
C ALA A 98 1.28 -2.28 1.79
N ASP A 99 1.52 -2.76 0.57
CA ASP A 99 0.45 -3.17 -0.35
C ASP A 99 -0.08 -4.57 -0.09
N ASP A 100 0.75 -5.45 0.46
CA ASP A 100 0.37 -6.79 0.90
C ASP A 100 1.37 -7.30 1.94
N TYR A 101 1.03 -8.43 2.59
CA TYR A 101 1.97 -9.10 3.46
C TYR A 101 1.74 -10.62 3.42
N ILE A 102 2.79 -11.38 3.69
CA ILE A 102 2.80 -12.84 3.66
C ILE A 102 3.48 -13.36 4.92
N SER A 103 2.81 -14.29 5.60
CA SER A 103 3.41 -14.96 6.77
C SER A 103 4.36 -16.09 6.35
N LYS A 104 5.52 -16.15 6.97
CA LYS A 104 6.45 -17.28 6.86
C LYS A 104 6.01 -18.42 7.80
N PRO A 105 6.07 -19.72 7.37
CA PRO A 105 6.43 -20.18 6.04
C PRO A 105 5.31 -19.97 5.01
N PHE A 106 5.67 -19.70 3.76
CA PHE A 106 4.74 -19.49 2.66
C PHE A 106 5.05 -20.38 1.46
N GLU A 107 4.02 -20.67 0.70
CA GLU A 107 4.17 -21.37 -0.57
C GLU A 107 4.73 -20.40 -1.64
N PRO A 108 5.79 -20.76 -2.39
CA PRO A 108 6.33 -19.90 -3.45
C PRO A 108 5.29 -19.47 -4.48
N ARG A 109 4.30 -20.32 -4.75
CA ARG A 109 3.19 -20.00 -5.65
C ARG A 109 2.30 -18.89 -5.12
N GLU A 110 2.08 -18.82 -3.81
CA GLU A 110 1.32 -17.74 -3.17
C GLU A 110 2.01 -16.39 -3.42
N LEU A 111 3.32 -16.32 -3.24
CA LEU A 111 4.10 -15.11 -3.49
C LEU A 111 3.93 -14.62 -4.95
N ILE A 112 4.02 -15.52 -5.94
CA ILE A 112 3.82 -15.17 -7.36
C ILE A 112 2.42 -14.60 -7.60
N LEU A 113 1.38 -15.28 -7.11
CA LEU A 113 -0.01 -14.83 -7.31
C LEU A 113 -0.25 -13.44 -6.71
N ARG A 114 0.40 -13.12 -5.58
CA ARG A 114 0.31 -11.80 -4.95
C ARG A 114 1.05 -10.74 -5.76
N ILE A 115 2.27 -11.04 -6.22
CA ILE A 115 3.04 -10.16 -7.10
C ILE A 115 2.25 -9.84 -8.38
N GLU A 116 1.80 -10.88 -9.10
CA GLU A 116 1.03 -10.70 -10.34
C GLU A 116 -0.21 -9.84 -10.12
N SER A 117 -0.91 -10.09 -9.05
CA SER A 117 -2.12 -9.35 -8.73
C SER A 117 -1.82 -7.87 -8.40
N ILE A 118 -0.73 -7.57 -7.70
CA ILE A 118 -0.32 -6.18 -7.42
C ILE A 118 0.08 -5.50 -8.73
N LEU A 119 0.97 -6.11 -9.51
CA LEU A 119 1.44 -5.55 -10.78
C LEU A 119 0.31 -5.41 -11.82
N LYS A 120 -0.61 -6.37 -11.90
CA LYS A 120 -1.78 -6.31 -12.81
C LYS A 120 -2.76 -5.21 -12.45
N ARG A 121 -2.87 -4.86 -11.16
CA ARG A 121 -3.72 -3.76 -10.72
C ARG A 121 -3.15 -2.41 -11.12
N ILE A 122 -1.86 -2.20 -10.97
CA ILE A 122 -1.19 -0.97 -11.43
C ILE A 122 -1.50 -0.75 -12.92
N LYS A 123 -1.48 -1.80 -13.72
CA LYS A 123 -1.85 -1.76 -15.14
C LYS A 123 -3.35 -1.49 -15.38
N LYS A 124 -4.24 -2.07 -14.57
CA LYS A 124 -5.71 -1.90 -14.70
C LYS A 124 -6.26 -0.59 -14.14
N PHE A 125 -5.56 0.04 -13.20
CA PHE A 125 -5.95 1.35 -12.70
C PHE A 125 -5.84 2.43 -13.77
N GLY A 126 -5.00 2.25 -14.80
CA GLY A 126 -4.98 3.11 -15.99
C GLY A 126 -6.21 2.98 -16.92
N GLU A 127 -7.07 1.98 -16.74
CA GLU A 127 -8.16 1.65 -17.68
C GLU A 127 -9.59 1.84 -17.14
N LYS A 128 -9.79 2.08 -15.84
CA LYS A 128 -11.14 2.28 -15.28
C LYS A 128 -11.57 3.74 -15.30
N LYS A 129 -12.60 3.96 -16.10
CA LYS A 129 -13.34 5.23 -16.29
C LYS A 129 -13.94 5.75 -14.98
N SER A 130 -13.35 6.78 -14.40
CA SER A 130 -14.11 7.87 -13.79
C SER A 130 -13.54 9.19 -14.35
N ASN A 131 -14.36 9.93 -15.04
CA ASN A 131 -13.95 11.07 -15.89
C ASN A 131 -13.87 12.39 -15.11
N LYS A 132 -13.47 12.40 -13.84
CA LYS A 132 -13.37 13.66 -13.09
C LYS A 132 -12.01 13.78 -12.42
N ASP A 133 -11.14 14.60 -13.03
CA ASP A 133 -10.05 15.22 -12.28
C ASP A 133 -10.66 16.11 -11.21
N ILE A 134 -10.20 15.98 -9.97
CA ILE A 134 -10.72 16.77 -8.84
C ILE A 134 -9.59 17.64 -8.30
N SER A 135 -9.86 18.92 -8.16
CA SER A 135 -8.97 19.85 -7.47
C SER A 135 -9.25 19.84 -5.97
N ILE A 136 -8.17 19.70 -5.20
CA ILE A 136 -8.19 19.76 -3.74
C ILE A 136 -7.24 20.90 -3.36
N GLY A 137 -7.74 22.11 -3.36
CA GLY A 137 -6.92 23.31 -3.27
C GLY A 137 -5.98 23.43 -4.47
N ILE A 138 -4.68 23.53 -4.19
CA ILE A 138 -3.63 23.59 -5.23
C ILE A 138 -3.29 22.22 -5.82
N LEU A 139 -3.81 21.14 -5.25
CA LEU A 139 -3.53 19.78 -5.68
C LEU A 139 -4.56 19.32 -6.71
N LYS A 140 -4.10 18.49 -7.63
CA LYS A 140 -4.95 17.86 -8.65
C LYS A 140 -4.87 16.34 -8.51
N PHE A 141 -6.01 15.69 -8.35
CA PHE A 141 -6.10 14.24 -8.37
C PHE A 141 -6.56 13.76 -9.75
N ASP A 142 -5.69 13.03 -10.44
CA ASP A 142 -6.01 12.34 -11.69
C ASP A 142 -6.72 11.02 -11.35
N SER A 143 -8.03 11.00 -11.56
CA SER A 143 -8.85 9.81 -11.27
C SER A 143 -8.55 8.62 -12.19
N LYS A 144 -7.98 8.84 -13.37
CA LYS A 144 -7.61 7.76 -14.31
C LYS A 144 -6.34 7.07 -13.85
N ARG A 145 -5.31 7.86 -13.50
CA ARG A 145 -4.01 7.37 -13.04
C ARG A 145 -3.99 7.08 -11.54
N GLN A 146 -4.98 7.63 -10.80
CA GLN A 146 -5.03 7.60 -9.34
C GLN A 146 -3.80 8.24 -8.69
N GLU A 147 -3.38 9.34 -9.27
CA GLU A 147 -2.19 10.10 -8.90
C GLU A 147 -2.60 11.46 -8.35
N LEU A 148 -1.88 11.90 -7.32
CA LEU A 148 -2.05 13.22 -6.72
C LEU A 148 -0.88 14.09 -7.13
N TRP A 149 -1.18 15.27 -7.68
CA TRP A 149 -0.19 16.19 -8.22
C TRP A 149 -0.23 17.55 -7.52
N ASN A 150 0.94 18.16 -7.32
CA ASN A 150 1.12 19.55 -6.93
C ASN A 150 1.88 20.27 -8.05
N GLY A 151 1.15 20.92 -8.98
CA GLY A 151 1.72 21.36 -10.24
C GLY A 151 2.30 20.16 -10.99
N ASP A 152 3.61 20.19 -11.28
CA ASP A 152 4.34 19.11 -11.97
C ASP A 152 4.92 18.06 -11.02
N TYR A 153 4.74 18.20 -9.70
CA TYR A 153 5.27 17.29 -8.71
C TYR A 153 4.25 16.22 -8.33
N LEU A 154 4.60 14.95 -8.57
CA LEU A 154 3.81 13.80 -8.15
C LEU A 154 3.95 13.60 -6.63
N ILE A 155 2.82 13.58 -5.93
CA ILE A 155 2.76 13.25 -4.50
C ILE A 155 2.53 11.74 -4.35
N PRO A 156 3.49 10.99 -3.79
CA PRO A 156 3.36 9.54 -3.65
C PRO A 156 2.21 9.18 -2.70
N LEU A 157 1.32 8.30 -3.15
CA LEU A 157 0.24 7.73 -2.35
C LEU A 157 0.46 6.24 -2.18
N THR A 158 0.32 5.75 -0.95
CA THR A 158 0.23 4.31 -0.70
C THR A 158 -1.05 3.74 -1.32
N ARG A 159 -1.11 2.43 -1.44
CA ARG A 159 -2.32 1.77 -1.96
C ARG A 159 -3.56 2.07 -1.12
N ALA A 160 -3.45 1.97 0.21
CA ALA A 160 -4.55 2.29 1.11
C ALA A 160 -5.01 3.75 0.96
N GLU A 161 -4.08 4.69 0.84
CA GLU A 161 -4.38 6.10 0.60
C GLU A 161 -5.09 6.31 -0.74
N ARG A 162 -4.65 5.63 -1.82
CA ARG A 162 -5.34 5.67 -3.13
C ARG A 162 -6.76 5.13 -3.08
N LEU A 163 -6.97 4.01 -2.40
CA LEU A 163 -8.31 3.43 -2.23
C LEU A 163 -9.23 4.37 -1.45
N LEU A 164 -8.73 4.98 -0.37
CA LEU A 164 -9.49 5.91 0.44
C LEU A 164 -9.85 7.19 -0.31
N ILE A 165 -8.86 7.83 -0.95
CA ILE A 165 -9.11 9.08 -1.69
C ILE A 165 -10.07 8.84 -2.85
N ASN A 166 -9.93 7.73 -3.56
CA ASN A 166 -10.84 7.34 -4.65
C ASN A 166 -12.27 7.14 -4.16
N LYS A 167 -12.44 6.45 -3.03
CA LYS A 167 -13.76 6.25 -2.43
C LYS A 167 -14.41 7.56 -2.02
N LEU A 168 -13.64 8.45 -1.42
CA LEU A 168 -14.09 9.77 -0.99
C LEU A 168 -14.41 10.69 -2.19
N ILE A 169 -13.65 10.62 -3.28
CA ILE A 169 -13.91 11.34 -4.53
C ILE A 169 -15.23 10.89 -5.18
N ASN A 170 -15.55 9.61 -5.11
CA ASN A 170 -16.83 9.09 -5.62
C ASN A 170 -18.02 9.47 -4.74
N SER A 171 -17.79 10.05 -3.56
CA SER A 171 -18.79 10.50 -2.59
C SER A 171 -18.46 11.92 -2.10
N VAL A 172 -18.14 12.84 -3.05
CA VAL A 172 -17.82 14.24 -2.74
C VAL A 172 -18.99 14.90 -2.01
N ASN A 173 -18.66 15.61 -0.92
CA ASN A 173 -19.62 16.30 -0.05
C ASN A 173 -20.59 15.36 0.71
N GLU A 174 -20.37 14.04 0.63
CA GLU A 174 -21.12 13.04 1.39
C GLU A 174 -20.24 12.36 2.44
N PRO A 175 -20.74 12.15 3.66
CA PRO A 175 -20.01 11.41 4.67
C PRO A 175 -19.90 9.93 4.32
N VAL A 176 -18.70 9.38 4.32
CA VAL A 176 -18.45 7.95 4.12
C VAL A 176 -18.12 7.29 5.46
N PRO A 177 -18.91 6.28 5.88
CA PRO A 177 -18.68 5.60 7.15
C PRO A 177 -17.31 4.92 7.23
N ARG A 178 -16.66 4.95 8.42
CA ARG A 178 -15.37 4.28 8.66
C ARG A 178 -15.39 2.83 8.23
N ARG A 179 -16.45 2.10 8.58
CA ARG A 179 -16.63 0.69 8.20
C ARG A 179 -16.64 0.48 6.69
N GLN A 180 -17.21 1.42 5.93
CA GLN A 180 -17.23 1.35 4.47
C GLN A 180 -15.83 1.62 3.90
N LEU A 181 -15.10 2.61 4.43
CA LEU A 181 -13.71 2.89 4.07
C LEU A 181 -12.79 1.71 4.41
N ALA A 182 -12.98 1.09 5.57
CA ALA A 182 -12.26 -0.11 5.96
C ALA A 182 -12.51 -1.26 4.96
N LYS A 183 -13.77 -1.47 4.55
CA LYS A 183 -14.10 -2.48 3.53
C LYS A 183 -13.35 -2.28 2.22
N GLU A 184 -13.17 -1.04 1.76
CA GLU A 184 -12.39 -0.78 0.53
C GLU A 184 -10.94 -1.24 0.67
N ILE A 185 -10.30 -0.97 1.81
CA ILE A 185 -8.93 -1.42 2.08
C ILE A 185 -8.89 -2.95 2.17
N PHE A 186 -9.73 -3.56 3.01
CA PHE A 186 -9.64 -4.98 3.35
C PHE A 186 -10.27 -5.92 2.32
N ASN A 187 -11.35 -5.53 1.62
CA ASN A 187 -11.91 -6.36 0.54
C ASN A 187 -10.95 -6.49 -0.63
N ASP A 188 -10.17 -5.45 -0.89
CA ASP A 188 -9.15 -5.51 -1.91
C ASP A 188 -8.03 -6.50 -1.51
N PHE A 189 -7.74 -6.65 -0.22
CA PHE A 189 -6.84 -7.68 0.31
C PHE A 189 -7.49 -9.08 0.29
N ASN A 190 -8.77 -9.22 0.68
CA ASN A 190 -9.47 -10.50 0.83
C ASN A 190 -9.95 -11.11 -0.49
N LYS A 191 -10.13 -10.35 -1.56
CA LYS A 191 -10.48 -10.89 -2.89
C LYS A 191 -9.51 -11.95 -3.42
N LYS A 192 -8.37 -12.14 -2.76
CA LYS A 192 -7.31 -13.07 -3.16
C LYS A 192 -7.12 -14.27 -2.27
N VAL A 193 -7.69 -14.23 -1.08
CA VAL A 193 -7.65 -15.36 -0.15
C VAL A 193 -9.08 -15.74 0.11
N LYS A 194 -9.52 -16.90 -0.41
CA LYS A 194 -10.67 -17.61 0.12
C LYS A 194 -10.31 -18.04 1.54
N VAL A 195 -10.36 -17.12 2.46
CA VAL A 195 -10.35 -17.41 3.88
C VAL A 195 -11.69 -16.91 4.38
N ASP A 196 -12.52 -17.87 4.78
CA ASP A 196 -13.75 -17.66 5.53
C ASP A 196 -13.42 -16.90 6.83
N LEU A 197 -13.35 -15.58 6.74
CA LEU A 197 -13.30 -14.65 7.87
C LEU A 197 -14.62 -13.90 7.95
N ILE A 198 -15.71 -14.65 7.78
CA ILE A 198 -17.04 -14.24 8.20
C ILE A 198 -17.25 -14.82 9.59
N ASN A 199 -16.54 -14.29 10.58
CA ASN A 199 -16.98 -14.32 11.96
C ASN A 199 -16.79 -12.92 12.54
N SER A 200 -17.89 -12.30 12.83
CA SER A 200 -18.09 -10.99 13.41
C SER A 200 -17.50 -10.91 14.81
N ASP A 201 -16.23 -10.54 14.91
CA ASP A 201 -15.67 -10.08 16.17
C ASP A 201 -15.62 -8.56 16.15
N THR A 202 -16.39 -7.94 17.02
CA THR A 202 -16.42 -6.47 17.22
C THR A 202 -15.01 -5.88 17.40
N TYR A 203 -14.09 -6.63 17.97
CA TYR A 203 -12.70 -6.26 18.09
C TYR A 203 -11.99 -6.11 16.75
N LYS A 204 -12.23 -7.00 15.78
CA LYS A 204 -11.62 -6.92 14.44
C LYS A 204 -12.13 -5.73 13.65
N ASP A 205 -13.37 -5.33 13.84
CA ASP A 205 -13.94 -4.16 13.17
C ASP A 205 -13.33 -2.85 13.73
N ILE A 206 -13.12 -2.74 15.04
CA ILE A 206 -12.46 -1.59 15.67
C ILE A 206 -11.01 -1.43 15.16
N GLU A 207 -10.27 -2.52 15.08
CA GLU A 207 -8.90 -2.49 14.57
C GLU A 207 -8.83 -2.10 13.09
N ARG A 208 -9.78 -2.58 12.28
CA ARG A 208 -9.89 -2.19 10.86
C ARG A 208 -10.20 -0.71 10.69
N GLU A 209 -11.05 -0.14 11.52
CA GLU A 209 -11.36 1.28 11.51
C GLU A 209 -10.16 2.14 11.93
N ARG A 210 -9.32 1.67 12.87
CA ARG A 210 -8.05 2.33 13.21
C ARG A 210 -7.10 2.47 12.01
N VAL A 211 -7.02 1.44 11.16
CA VAL A 211 -6.23 1.51 9.91
C VAL A 211 -6.73 2.65 9.01
N VAL A 212 -8.04 2.85 8.92
CA VAL A 212 -8.62 3.99 8.19
C VAL A 212 -8.15 5.30 8.80
N ASP A 213 -8.27 5.48 10.12
CA ASP A 213 -7.91 6.73 10.80
C ASP A 213 -6.43 7.07 10.60
N VAL A 214 -5.54 6.07 10.66
CA VAL A 214 -4.10 6.26 10.40
C VAL A 214 -3.86 6.74 8.97
N ASN A 215 -4.48 6.10 7.98
CA ASN A 215 -4.28 6.46 6.58
C ASN A 215 -4.93 7.81 6.23
N ILE A 216 -6.06 8.16 6.83
CA ILE A 216 -6.66 9.49 6.72
C ILE A 216 -5.72 10.57 7.27
N ASN A 217 -5.09 10.34 8.41
CA ASN A 217 -4.12 11.29 8.97
C ASN A 217 -2.87 11.44 8.08
N ARG A 218 -2.45 10.37 7.39
CA ARG A 218 -1.37 10.45 6.39
C ARG A 218 -1.80 11.24 5.15
N LEU A 219 -2.99 10.98 4.64
CA LEU A 219 -3.56 11.76 3.55
C LEU A 219 -3.63 13.25 3.91
N ARG A 220 -4.10 13.60 5.11
CA ARG A 220 -4.14 14.99 5.57
C ARG A 220 -2.77 15.66 5.52
N LYS A 221 -1.71 14.96 5.92
CA LYS A 221 -0.34 15.49 5.83
C LYS A 221 0.10 15.79 4.40
N LYS A 222 -0.52 15.16 3.41
CA LYS A 222 -0.21 15.35 1.98
C LYS A 222 -1.09 16.39 1.30
N ILE A 223 -2.35 16.52 1.73
CA ILE A 223 -3.34 17.37 1.05
C ILE A 223 -3.72 18.66 1.80
N GLU A 224 -3.49 18.71 3.11
CA GLU A 224 -3.90 19.85 3.95
C GLU A 224 -2.71 20.77 4.29
N LYS A 225 -2.94 22.07 4.26
CA LYS A 225 -1.96 23.03 4.82
C LYS A 225 -1.77 22.82 6.32
N ASN A 226 -2.85 22.53 7.04
CA ASN A 226 -2.84 22.22 8.47
C ASN A 226 -3.58 20.90 8.72
N PRO A 227 -2.88 19.77 8.88
CA PRO A 227 -3.51 18.46 9.11
C PRO A 227 -4.37 18.38 10.38
N LYS A 228 -4.11 19.23 11.38
CA LYS A 228 -4.89 19.29 12.64
C LYS A 228 -6.20 20.04 12.49
N SER A 229 -6.30 20.95 11.51
CA SER A 229 -7.51 21.69 11.16
C SER A 229 -7.81 21.50 9.67
N PRO A 230 -8.29 20.32 9.24
CA PRO A 230 -8.42 19.97 7.84
C PRO A 230 -9.55 20.76 7.16
N ARG A 231 -9.23 21.34 5.99
CA ARG A 231 -10.20 22.03 5.14
C ARG A 231 -10.95 21.08 4.22
N TYR A 232 -10.22 20.19 3.58
CA TYR A 232 -10.73 19.30 2.53
C TYR A 232 -11.19 17.95 3.05
N LEU A 233 -10.39 17.29 3.87
CA LEU A 233 -10.67 15.95 4.37
C LEU A 233 -11.21 16.03 5.81
N LYS A 234 -12.51 16.28 5.93
CA LYS A 234 -13.21 16.55 7.19
C LYS A 234 -13.56 15.26 7.93
N THR A 235 -13.55 15.33 9.27
CA THR A 235 -14.12 14.30 10.13
C THR A 235 -15.59 14.61 10.36
N VAL A 236 -16.46 13.65 10.08
CA VAL A 236 -17.88 13.70 10.48
C VAL A 236 -18.02 12.84 11.73
N ARG A 237 -18.25 13.48 12.88
CA ARG A 237 -18.33 12.80 14.18
C ARG A 237 -19.36 11.68 14.14
N SER A 238 -19.03 10.56 14.76
CA SER A 238 -19.85 9.34 14.85
C SER A 238 -20.16 8.66 13.51
N VAL A 239 -19.72 9.20 12.35
CA VAL A 239 -19.96 8.62 11.03
C VAL A 239 -18.64 8.17 10.40
N GLY A 240 -17.78 9.10 10.05
CA GLY A 240 -16.56 8.79 9.29
C GLY A 240 -15.87 10.02 8.72
N TYR A 241 -15.63 10.03 7.42
CA TYR A 241 -14.89 11.08 6.74
C TYR A 241 -15.61 11.57 5.49
N MET A 242 -15.36 12.81 5.13
CA MET A 242 -15.97 13.47 3.98
C MET A 242 -14.90 14.29 3.25
N LEU A 243 -14.84 14.18 1.93
CA LEU A 243 -14.02 15.03 1.08
C LEU A 243 -14.87 16.20 0.58
N VAL A 244 -14.37 17.40 0.85
CA VAL A 244 -14.99 18.67 0.40
C VAL A 244 -13.95 19.39 -0.45
N PRO A 245 -13.88 19.12 -1.76
CA PRO A 245 -12.98 19.84 -2.68
C PRO A 245 -13.43 21.30 -2.85
N ASP A 246 -12.61 22.11 -3.51
CA ASP A 246 -12.98 23.50 -3.87
C ASP A 246 -14.05 23.55 -4.94
#